data_c010dd2c45b9723db3e3fb2581e7cdad
#
_entry.id   c010dd2c45b9723db3e3fb2581e7cdad
#
_cell.length_a   1.000
_cell.length_b   1.000
_cell.length_c   1.000
_cell.angle_alpha   90.00
_cell.angle_beta   90.00
_cell.angle_gamma   90.00
#
_symmetry.space_group_name_H-M   'P 1'
#
loop_
_entity.id
_entity.type
_entity.pdbx_description
1 polymer ?
#
loop_
_entity_poly.entity_id
_entity_poly.type
_entity_poly.pdbx_seq_one_letter_code
_entity_poly.pdbx_strand_id
1 'polypeptide(L)'
;AVTQIKDIEIQIGRTGALTPVAKIKPINIGGVQVSNATLHNEDEIIRKDIRIGDTVTVERAGDVIPHVVSVDILKRKNTSKKFIFPKKCPCGYETIKEFNKITKKFDAVRRCPDRGFECNRIAKEKLKHFVSKEAFNIDGFGKKIVEKFWELSLIKLPQDIFKLDYDRIEKLDGWGKLSTDNFPQPSNFSILS
;
A
#
# COMPACT_ATOMS: atom_id res chain seq x y z
N ALA A 1 -20.44 -10.70 -4.62
CA ALA A 1 -20.12 -11.33 -5.92
C ALA A 1 -19.14 -12.49 -5.70
N VAL A 2 -19.14 -13.48 -6.61
CA VAL A 2 -18.28 -14.68 -6.51
C VAL A 2 -17.20 -14.61 -7.58
N THR A 3 -15.93 -14.83 -7.17
CA THR A 3 -14.77 -14.79 -8.06
C THR A 3 -13.67 -15.75 -7.58
N GLN A 4 -12.52 -15.77 -8.27
CA GLN A 4 -11.39 -16.66 -7.95
C GLN A 4 -10.16 -15.84 -7.57
N ILE A 5 -9.45 -16.27 -6.50
CA ILE A 5 -8.15 -15.72 -6.11
C ILE A 5 -7.08 -16.23 -7.09
N LYS A 6 -6.40 -15.31 -7.77
CA LYS A 6 -5.27 -15.61 -8.65
C LYS A 6 -3.95 -15.63 -7.90
N ASP A 7 -3.77 -14.67 -6.97
CA ASP A 7 -2.57 -14.49 -6.18
C ASP A 7 -2.88 -13.71 -4.91
N ILE A 8 -1.96 -13.69 -3.95
CA ILE A 8 -2.04 -12.90 -2.72
C ILE A 8 -0.74 -12.12 -2.58
N GLU A 9 -0.86 -10.80 -2.57
CA GLU A 9 0.27 -9.88 -2.39
C GLU A 9 0.22 -9.24 -1.00
N ILE A 10 1.39 -8.93 -0.43
CA ILE A 10 1.48 -8.16 0.81
C ILE A 10 1.76 -6.69 0.47
N GLN A 11 0.84 -5.83 0.84
CA GLN A 11 1.02 -4.38 0.83
C GLN A 11 1.54 -3.92 2.19
N ILE A 12 2.48 -2.98 2.18
CA ILE A 12 3.07 -2.42 3.40
C ILE A 12 2.68 -0.96 3.47
N GLY A 13 1.91 -0.61 4.49
CA GLY A 13 1.44 0.75 4.71
C GLY A 13 2.49 1.63 5.41
N ARG A 14 2.21 2.93 5.53
CA ARG A 14 3.09 3.93 6.18
C ARG A 14 3.41 3.63 7.65
N THR A 15 2.60 2.85 8.33
CA THR A 15 2.80 2.40 9.72
C THR A 15 3.55 1.07 9.82
N GLY A 16 4.03 0.54 8.68
CA GLY A 16 4.66 -0.77 8.61
C GLY A 16 3.69 -1.95 8.60
N ALA A 17 2.38 -1.72 8.67
CA ALA A 17 1.39 -2.79 8.65
C ALA A 17 1.46 -3.60 7.35
N LEU A 18 1.54 -4.92 7.47
CA LEU A 18 1.50 -5.86 6.37
C LEU A 18 0.05 -6.27 6.12
N THR A 19 -0.53 -5.77 5.04
CA THR A 19 -1.92 -6.05 4.65
C THR A 19 -1.93 -6.99 3.47
N PRO A 20 -2.46 -8.21 3.61
CA PRO A 20 -2.61 -9.13 2.49
C PRO A 20 -3.78 -8.69 1.60
N VAL A 21 -3.53 -8.67 0.30
CA VAL A 21 -4.50 -8.31 -0.74
C VAL A 21 -4.60 -9.44 -1.76
N ALA A 22 -5.79 -9.98 -1.92
CA ALA A 22 -6.07 -10.97 -2.95
C ALA A 22 -6.15 -10.28 -4.33
N LYS A 23 -5.36 -10.75 -5.28
CA LYS A 23 -5.55 -10.50 -6.70
C LYS A 23 -6.62 -11.47 -7.19
N ILE A 24 -7.75 -10.96 -7.60
CA ILE A 24 -8.90 -11.78 -8.01
C ILE A 24 -9.14 -11.69 -9.52
N LYS A 25 -9.85 -12.66 -10.07
CA LYS A 25 -10.37 -12.53 -11.41
C LYS A 25 -11.32 -11.32 -11.43
N PRO A 26 -11.11 -10.34 -12.33
CA PRO A 26 -11.89 -9.11 -12.33
C PRO A 26 -13.40 -9.40 -12.38
N ILE A 27 -14.17 -8.71 -11.55
CA ILE A 27 -15.61 -8.87 -11.44
C ILE A 27 -16.26 -7.50 -11.18
N ASN A 28 -17.46 -7.29 -11.73
CA ASN A 28 -18.22 -6.08 -11.48
C ASN A 28 -19.00 -6.20 -10.16
N ILE A 29 -18.83 -5.22 -9.28
CA ILE A 29 -19.55 -5.11 -8.00
C ILE A 29 -20.11 -3.68 -7.91
N GLY A 30 -21.42 -3.54 -7.97
CA GLY A 30 -22.07 -2.23 -7.90
C GLY A 30 -21.63 -1.25 -8.99
N GLY A 31 -21.46 -1.73 -10.23
CA GLY A 31 -21.05 -0.91 -11.37
C GLY A 31 -19.54 -0.66 -11.47
N VAL A 32 -18.74 -1.14 -10.51
CA VAL A 32 -17.27 -0.95 -10.49
C VAL A 32 -16.55 -2.26 -10.72
N GLN A 33 -15.55 -2.26 -11.61
CA GLN A 33 -14.71 -3.41 -11.85
C GLN A 33 -13.68 -3.56 -10.72
N VAL A 34 -13.75 -4.68 -10.00
CA VAL A 34 -12.90 -5.01 -8.85
C VAL A 34 -11.93 -6.11 -9.25
N SER A 35 -10.62 -5.87 -9.08
CA SER A 35 -9.54 -6.83 -9.32
C SER A 35 -8.70 -7.13 -8.08
N ASN A 36 -8.95 -6.41 -6.97
CA ASN A 36 -8.26 -6.59 -5.71
C ASN A 36 -9.27 -6.57 -4.57
N ALA A 37 -9.06 -7.44 -3.57
CA ALA A 37 -9.86 -7.46 -2.35
C ALA A 37 -8.95 -7.65 -1.13
N THR A 38 -9.19 -6.90 -0.05
CA THR A 38 -8.41 -7.08 1.17
C THR A 38 -8.73 -8.39 1.86
N LEU A 39 -7.71 -9.01 2.44
CA LEU A 39 -7.82 -10.16 3.32
C LEU A 39 -7.61 -9.78 4.79
N HIS A 40 -7.60 -8.48 5.06
CA HIS A 40 -7.41 -7.82 6.36
C HIS A 40 -6.03 -8.10 6.99
N ASN A 41 -5.77 -9.32 7.49
CA ASN A 41 -4.56 -9.69 8.19
C ASN A 41 -4.26 -11.19 8.10
N GLU A 42 -3.15 -11.62 8.71
CA GLU A 42 -2.72 -13.03 8.76
C GLU A 42 -3.78 -13.92 9.43
N ASP A 43 -4.37 -13.46 10.54
CA ASP A 43 -5.33 -14.26 11.31
C ASP A 43 -6.61 -14.55 10.53
N GLU A 44 -7.07 -13.61 9.71
CA GLU A 44 -8.22 -13.80 8.82
C GLU A 44 -7.94 -14.83 7.71
N ILE A 45 -6.73 -14.84 7.15
CA ILE A 45 -6.32 -15.86 6.17
C ILE A 45 -6.36 -17.25 6.82
N ILE A 46 -5.83 -17.36 8.03
CA ILE A 46 -5.80 -18.63 8.79
C ILE A 46 -7.23 -19.05 9.16
N ARG A 47 -8.02 -18.14 9.72
CA ARG A 47 -9.39 -18.40 10.18
C ARG A 47 -10.31 -18.88 9.06
N LYS A 48 -10.19 -18.29 7.87
CA LYS A 48 -11.00 -18.62 6.69
C LYS A 48 -10.35 -19.71 5.83
N ASP A 49 -9.16 -20.20 6.19
CA ASP A 49 -8.33 -21.11 5.38
C ASP A 49 -8.23 -20.65 3.91
N ILE A 50 -7.91 -19.37 3.69
CA ILE A 50 -7.84 -18.79 2.36
C ILE A 50 -6.59 -19.29 1.64
N ARG A 51 -6.78 -19.75 0.37
CA ARG A 51 -5.70 -20.27 -0.47
C ARG A 51 -5.71 -19.61 -1.84
N ILE A 52 -4.54 -19.55 -2.47
CA ILE A 52 -4.42 -19.16 -3.87
C ILE A 52 -5.13 -20.20 -4.73
N GLY A 53 -5.99 -19.74 -5.63
CA GLY A 53 -6.83 -20.61 -6.48
C GLY A 53 -8.23 -20.85 -5.95
N ASP A 54 -8.57 -20.42 -4.72
CA ASP A 54 -9.90 -20.56 -4.16
C ASP A 54 -10.96 -19.73 -4.88
N THR A 55 -12.17 -20.27 -4.92
CA THR A 55 -13.39 -19.52 -5.24
C THR A 55 -13.87 -18.82 -3.97
N VAL A 56 -14.08 -17.50 -4.04
CA VAL A 56 -14.42 -16.67 -2.89
C VAL A 56 -15.60 -15.74 -3.17
N THR A 57 -16.34 -15.41 -2.12
CA THR A 57 -17.31 -14.32 -2.15
C THR A 57 -16.63 -13.02 -1.75
N VAL A 58 -16.76 -12.02 -2.60
CA VAL A 58 -16.24 -10.66 -2.37
C VAL A 58 -17.39 -9.69 -2.23
N GLU A 59 -17.28 -8.80 -1.27
CA GLU A 59 -18.25 -7.74 -0.99
C GLU A 59 -17.58 -6.37 -1.02
N ARG A 60 -18.32 -5.36 -1.47
CA ARG A 60 -17.96 -3.96 -1.41
C ARG A 60 -19.17 -3.19 -0.91
N ALA A 61 -19.07 -2.60 0.27
CA ALA A 61 -20.12 -1.74 0.82
C ALA A 61 -19.82 -0.28 0.42
N GLY A 62 -20.62 0.28 -0.49
CA GLY A 62 -20.46 1.65 -0.99
C GLY A 62 -19.06 1.89 -1.57
N ASP A 63 -18.40 2.96 -1.11
CA ASP A 63 -17.02 3.31 -1.48
C ASP A 63 -15.92 2.62 -0.63
N VAL A 64 -16.30 1.64 0.18
CA VAL A 64 -15.37 0.89 1.03
C VAL A 64 -14.51 -0.08 0.18
N ILE A 65 -13.31 -0.36 0.68
CA ILE A 65 -12.38 -1.30 0.04
C ILE A 65 -13.01 -2.69 -0.06
N PRO A 66 -13.04 -3.31 -1.26
CA PRO A 66 -13.55 -4.66 -1.41
C PRO A 66 -12.83 -5.65 -0.52
N HIS A 67 -13.56 -6.57 0.12
CA HIS A 67 -12.99 -7.57 1.01
C HIS A 67 -13.55 -8.97 0.74
N VAL A 68 -12.76 -10.00 1.08
CA VAL A 68 -13.18 -11.39 0.99
C VAL A 68 -14.01 -11.76 2.21
N VAL A 69 -15.28 -12.11 1.97
CA VAL A 69 -16.24 -12.51 3.02
C VAL A 69 -16.05 -13.97 3.39
N SER A 70 -16.07 -14.87 2.39
CA SER A 70 -16.01 -16.32 2.60
C SER A 70 -15.32 -17.04 1.45
N VAL A 71 -14.88 -18.26 1.74
CA VAL A 71 -14.31 -19.21 0.79
C VAL A 71 -15.34 -20.30 0.50
N ASP A 72 -15.54 -20.64 -0.77
CA ASP A 72 -16.32 -21.79 -1.21
C ASP A 72 -15.42 -23.03 -1.21
N ILE A 73 -15.39 -23.71 -0.06
CA ILE A 73 -14.52 -24.88 0.15
C ILE A 73 -14.95 -26.03 -0.77
N LEU A 74 -16.24 -26.15 -1.11
CA LEU A 74 -16.73 -27.23 -1.98
C LEU A 74 -16.21 -27.09 -3.42
N LYS A 75 -15.90 -25.87 -3.86
CA LYS A 75 -15.28 -25.59 -5.17
C LYS A 75 -13.76 -25.53 -5.13
N ARG A 76 -13.15 -25.83 -3.99
CA ARG A 76 -11.70 -25.83 -3.86
C ARG A 76 -11.07 -26.91 -4.72
N LYS A 77 -10.12 -26.49 -5.54
CA LYS A 77 -9.34 -27.41 -6.38
C LYS A 77 -8.19 -28.03 -5.59
N ASN A 78 -7.79 -29.25 -5.91
CA ASN A 78 -6.60 -29.88 -5.31
C ASN A 78 -5.30 -29.11 -5.59
N THR A 79 -5.32 -28.22 -6.57
CA THR A 79 -4.20 -27.32 -6.93
C THR A 79 -4.14 -26.05 -6.11
N SER A 80 -5.14 -25.79 -5.25
CA SER A 80 -5.17 -24.61 -4.37
C SER A 80 -4.01 -24.64 -3.36
N LYS A 81 -3.19 -23.57 -3.35
CA LYS A 81 -1.97 -23.52 -2.53
C LYS A 81 -2.20 -22.69 -1.26
N LYS A 82 -1.76 -23.22 -0.12
CA LYS A 82 -1.72 -22.42 1.13
C LYS A 82 -0.84 -21.21 0.93
N PHE A 83 -1.34 -20.05 1.37
CA PHE A 83 -0.54 -18.84 1.44
C PHE A 83 0.25 -18.84 2.75
N ILE A 84 1.57 -18.69 2.65
CA ILE A 84 2.45 -18.57 3.81
C ILE A 84 2.72 -17.08 4.02
N PHE A 85 2.22 -16.55 5.13
CA PHE A 85 2.42 -15.15 5.46
C PHE A 85 3.91 -14.86 5.72
N PRO A 86 4.51 -13.83 5.12
CA PRO A 86 5.94 -13.59 5.22
C PRO A 86 6.35 -13.18 6.64
N LYS A 87 7.35 -13.84 7.17
CA LYS A 87 7.98 -13.49 8.46
C LYS A 87 9.01 -12.37 8.32
N LYS A 88 9.45 -12.05 7.11
CA LYS A 88 10.39 -10.96 6.80
C LYS A 88 9.75 -9.93 5.89
N CYS A 89 10.02 -8.67 6.20
CA CYS A 89 9.73 -7.56 5.31
C CYS A 89 10.71 -7.56 4.12
N PRO A 90 10.34 -7.06 2.94
CA PRO A 90 11.28 -6.89 1.82
C PRO A 90 12.53 -6.06 2.13
N CYS A 91 12.53 -5.27 3.21
CA CYS A 91 13.71 -4.55 3.69
C CYS A 91 14.68 -5.42 4.53
N GLY A 92 14.36 -6.69 4.76
CA GLY A 92 15.18 -7.63 5.52
C GLY A 92 14.80 -7.79 7.00
N TYR A 93 14.13 -6.82 7.62
CA TYR A 93 13.70 -6.92 9.02
C TYR A 93 12.68 -8.04 9.23
N GLU A 94 12.76 -8.73 10.36
CA GLU A 94 11.73 -9.65 10.79
C GLU A 94 10.45 -8.88 11.15
N THR A 95 9.32 -9.39 10.69
CA THR A 95 8.02 -8.79 10.98
C THR A 95 7.54 -9.23 12.36
N ILE A 96 6.92 -8.31 13.10
CA ILE A 96 6.45 -8.54 14.46
C ILE A 96 4.94 -8.34 14.58
N LYS A 97 4.32 -9.02 15.54
CA LYS A 97 3.01 -8.67 16.10
C LYS A 97 3.24 -7.97 17.43
N GLU A 98 2.74 -6.76 17.58
CA GLU A 98 2.90 -5.99 18.81
C GLU A 98 2.03 -6.59 19.93
N PHE A 99 2.57 -6.66 21.14
CA PHE A 99 1.82 -7.12 22.30
C PHE A 99 1.15 -5.93 22.98
N ASN A 100 -0.17 -5.95 23.05
CA ASN A 100 -0.93 -4.95 23.77
C ASN A 100 -0.97 -5.30 25.26
N LYS A 101 -0.30 -4.49 26.09
CA LYS A 101 -0.20 -4.70 27.54
C LYS A 101 -1.54 -4.57 28.27
N ILE A 102 -2.49 -3.78 27.73
CA ILE A 102 -3.81 -3.54 28.32
C ILE A 102 -4.70 -4.76 28.08
N THR A 103 -4.81 -5.20 26.83
CA THR A 103 -5.68 -6.32 26.46
C THR A 103 -5.01 -7.68 26.67
N LYS A 104 -3.70 -7.71 26.99
CA LYS A 104 -2.86 -8.91 27.12
C LYS A 104 -2.93 -9.83 25.89
N LYS A 105 -3.09 -9.24 24.70
CA LYS A 105 -3.16 -9.97 23.42
C LYS A 105 -2.16 -9.39 22.42
N PHE A 106 -1.74 -10.22 21.49
CA PHE A 106 -0.99 -9.74 20.32
C PHE A 106 -1.93 -9.06 19.32
N ASP A 107 -1.42 -8.00 18.65
CA ASP A 107 -2.13 -7.37 17.53
C ASP A 107 -2.35 -8.41 16.42
N ALA A 108 -3.52 -8.37 15.79
CA ALA A 108 -3.85 -9.19 14.63
C ALA A 108 -2.98 -8.80 13.40
N VAL A 109 -2.47 -7.56 13.38
CA VAL A 109 -1.70 -7.02 12.29
C VAL A 109 -0.21 -7.22 12.53
N ARG A 110 0.44 -7.92 11.60
CA ARG A 110 1.90 -8.03 11.56
C ARG A 110 2.51 -6.77 10.95
N ARG A 111 3.63 -6.31 11.50
CA ARG A 111 4.29 -5.06 11.09
C ARG A 111 5.78 -5.25 10.82
N CYS A 112 6.31 -4.46 9.88
CA CYS A 112 7.73 -4.18 9.82
C CYS A 112 8.10 -3.28 11.01
N PRO A 113 9.16 -3.59 11.78
CA PRO A 113 9.54 -2.80 12.97
C PRO A 113 10.16 -1.45 12.64
N ASP A 114 10.56 -1.18 11.38
CA ASP A 114 11.09 0.12 11.00
C ASP A 114 10.08 1.24 11.26
N ARG A 115 10.49 2.23 12.02
CA ARG A 115 9.71 3.44 12.33
C ARG A 115 10.19 4.67 11.56
N GLY A 116 11.32 4.55 10.88
CA GLY A 116 11.97 5.62 10.13
C GLY A 116 11.67 5.58 8.63
N PHE A 117 12.73 5.68 7.86
CA PHE A 117 12.75 5.69 6.40
C PHE A 117 13.72 4.63 5.82
N GLU A 118 14.19 3.68 6.64
CA GLU A 118 15.09 2.61 6.20
C GLU A 118 14.37 1.59 5.31
N CYS A 119 13.13 1.26 5.66
CA CYS A 119 12.28 0.43 4.81
C CYS A 119 11.73 1.24 3.64
N ASN A 120 12.23 1.00 2.44
CA ASN A 120 11.80 1.67 1.21
C ASN A 120 10.28 1.63 0.98
N ARG A 121 9.59 0.59 1.44
CA ARG A 121 8.13 0.48 1.32
C ARG A 121 7.44 1.47 2.25
N ILE A 122 7.86 1.51 3.52
CA ILE A 122 7.32 2.44 4.52
C ILE A 122 7.63 3.88 4.13
N ALA A 123 8.88 4.14 3.73
CA ALA A 123 9.33 5.47 3.33
C ALA A 123 8.50 6.04 2.18
N LYS A 124 8.26 5.25 1.13
CA LYS A 124 7.40 5.67 0.01
C LYS A 124 5.97 5.98 0.45
N GLU A 125 5.37 5.14 1.29
CA GLU A 125 4.00 5.39 1.77
C GLU A 125 3.92 6.60 2.71
N LYS A 126 4.97 6.85 3.52
CA LYS A 126 5.08 8.09 4.31
C LYS A 126 5.18 9.33 3.42
N LEU A 127 5.98 9.29 2.35
CA LEU A 127 6.08 10.40 1.39
C LEU A 127 4.75 10.65 0.66
N LYS A 128 4.07 9.58 0.20
CA LYS A 128 2.75 9.72 -0.42
C LYS A 128 1.73 10.35 0.51
N HIS A 129 1.76 9.99 1.79
CA HIS A 129 0.90 10.61 2.79
C HIS A 129 1.32 12.06 3.04
N PHE A 130 2.62 12.33 3.14
CA PHE A 130 3.13 13.68 3.40
C PHE A 130 2.63 14.70 2.36
N VAL A 131 2.61 14.33 1.07
CA VAL A 131 2.15 15.21 0.00
C VAL A 131 0.63 15.23 -0.18
N SER A 132 -0.09 14.33 0.49
CA SER A 132 -1.54 14.16 0.31
C SER A 132 -2.35 15.28 0.99
N LYS A 133 -3.65 15.35 0.63
CA LYS A 133 -4.60 16.31 1.19
C LYS A 133 -4.75 16.21 2.71
N GLU A 134 -4.54 15.01 3.26
CA GLU A 134 -4.63 14.74 4.69
C GLU A 134 -3.41 15.23 5.48
N ALA A 135 -2.35 15.72 4.80
CA ALA A 135 -1.15 16.23 5.42
C ALA A 135 -0.76 17.60 4.87
N PHE A 136 0.29 17.71 4.06
CA PHE A 136 0.77 19.01 3.55
C PHE A 136 0.01 19.53 2.32
N ASN A 137 -0.81 18.69 1.68
CA ASN A 137 -1.60 19.04 0.50
C ASN A 137 -0.77 19.73 -0.59
N ILE A 138 0.29 19.09 -1.04
CA ILE A 138 1.19 19.64 -2.05
C ILE A 138 0.56 19.42 -3.43
N ASP A 139 0.10 20.50 -4.05
CA ASP A 139 -0.51 20.47 -5.37
C ASP A 139 0.51 19.98 -6.42
N GLY A 140 -0.01 19.25 -7.41
CA GLY A 140 0.83 18.66 -8.44
C GLY A 140 1.60 17.41 -8.00
N PHE A 141 1.74 17.13 -6.70
CA PHE A 141 2.52 16.01 -6.15
C PHE A 141 1.67 14.77 -5.86
N GLY A 142 1.08 14.18 -6.89
CA GLY A 142 0.30 12.95 -6.74
C GLY A 142 1.14 11.71 -6.43
N LYS A 143 0.48 10.62 -6.01
CA LYS A 143 1.13 9.34 -5.65
C LYS A 143 2.07 8.81 -6.74
N LYS A 144 1.70 8.95 -8.03
CA LYS A 144 2.52 8.51 -9.18
C LYS A 144 3.82 9.31 -9.31
N ILE A 145 3.77 10.61 -9.00
CA ILE A 145 4.94 11.49 -9.02
C ILE A 145 5.91 11.11 -7.91
N VAL A 146 5.41 10.86 -6.70
CA VAL A 146 6.22 10.37 -5.59
C VAL A 146 6.92 9.05 -5.97
N GLU A 147 6.21 8.11 -6.61
CA GLU A 147 6.80 6.85 -7.06
C GLU A 147 7.90 7.08 -8.10
N LYS A 148 7.64 7.89 -9.11
CA LYS A 148 8.60 8.20 -10.17
C LYS A 148 9.85 8.89 -9.62
N PHE A 149 9.69 9.90 -8.75
CA PHE A 149 10.81 10.63 -8.16
C PHE A 149 11.61 9.76 -7.18
N TRP A 150 10.93 8.85 -6.48
CA TRP A 150 11.61 7.83 -5.69
C TRP A 150 12.49 6.92 -6.56
N GLU A 151 11.98 6.42 -7.68
CA GLU A 151 12.71 5.56 -8.62
C GLU A 151 13.92 6.27 -9.22
N LEU A 152 13.77 7.55 -9.56
CA LEU A 152 14.84 8.41 -10.05
C LEU A 152 15.82 8.86 -8.94
N SER A 153 15.59 8.44 -7.70
CA SER A 153 16.37 8.86 -6.52
C SER A 153 16.42 10.37 -6.30
N LEU A 154 15.40 11.09 -6.75
CA LEU A 154 15.26 12.53 -6.54
C LEU A 154 14.75 12.86 -5.14
N ILE A 155 13.92 11.98 -4.56
CA ILE A 155 13.39 12.11 -3.21
C ILE A 155 13.53 10.81 -2.42
N LYS A 156 13.97 10.90 -1.18
CA LYS A 156 14.02 9.80 -0.20
C LYS A 156 13.40 10.20 1.14
N LEU A 157 13.44 11.49 1.47
CA LEU A 157 12.94 12.09 2.69
C LEU A 157 11.99 13.25 2.36
N PRO A 158 11.08 13.63 3.26
CA PRO A 158 10.14 14.75 3.02
C PRO A 158 10.82 16.06 2.62
N GLN A 159 11.96 16.39 3.25
CA GLN A 159 12.71 17.60 2.95
C GLN A 159 13.30 17.65 1.53
N ASP A 160 13.48 16.51 0.88
CA ASP A 160 14.02 16.47 -0.46
C ASP A 160 13.05 17.09 -1.48
N ILE A 161 11.74 17.04 -1.19
CA ILE A 161 10.69 17.65 -2.02
C ILE A 161 10.92 19.15 -2.18
N PHE A 162 11.39 19.81 -1.13
CA PHE A 162 11.64 21.26 -1.11
C PHE A 162 13.02 21.66 -1.66
N LYS A 163 13.84 20.65 -2.02
CA LYS A 163 15.18 20.83 -2.60
C LYS A 163 15.27 20.36 -4.05
N LEU A 164 14.12 20.07 -4.67
CA LEU A 164 14.09 19.61 -6.05
C LEU A 164 14.62 20.69 -7.00
N ASP A 165 15.47 20.27 -7.92
CA ASP A 165 15.95 21.08 -9.03
C ASP A 165 14.96 20.96 -10.19
N TYR A 166 14.14 21.97 -10.36
CA TYR A 166 13.08 21.99 -11.38
C TYR A 166 13.63 22.06 -12.79
N ASP A 167 14.74 22.75 -13.03
CA ASP A 167 15.40 22.81 -14.34
C ASP A 167 15.89 21.43 -14.80
N ARG A 168 16.28 20.62 -13.83
CA ARG A 168 16.65 19.22 -14.07
C ARG A 168 15.42 18.34 -14.34
N ILE A 169 14.32 18.60 -13.64
CA ILE A 169 13.08 17.81 -13.78
C ILE A 169 12.43 18.08 -15.13
N GLU A 170 12.41 19.35 -15.61
CA GLU A 170 11.87 19.72 -16.91
C GLU A 170 12.53 19.00 -18.09
N LYS A 171 13.78 18.59 -17.92
CA LYS A 171 14.55 17.84 -18.94
C LYS A 171 14.29 16.35 -18.93
N LEU A 172 13.51 15.84 -17.97
CA LEU A 172 13.14 14.41 -17.91
C LEU A 172 12.07 14.11 -18.95
N ASP A 173 12.15 12.92 -19.55
CA ASP A 173 11.16 12.46 -20.52
C ASP A 173 9.75 12.41 -19.91
N GLY A 174 8.80 13.03 -20.61
CA GLY A 174 7.41 13.17 -20.15
C GLY A 174 7.15 14.31 -19.17
N TRP A 175 8.15 15.19 -18.93
CA TRP A 175 8.04 16.36 -18.05
C TRP A 175 8.30 17.63 -18.86
N GLY A 176 7.67 18.72 -18.46
CA GLY A 176 7.86 20.04 -19.08
C GLY A 176 7.48 21.13 -18.08
N LYS A 177 7.70 22.37 -18.46
CA LYS A 177 7.47 23.55 -17.63
C LYS A 177 6.09 23.56 -16.96
N LEU A 178 5.03 23.26 -17.71
CA LEU A 178 3.65 23.16 -17.17
C LEU A 178 3.48 22.11 -16.05
N SER A 179 4.32 21.07 -16.04
CA SER A 179 4.29 20.03 -15.00
C SER A 179 5.01 20.48 -13.73
N THR A 180 6.02 21.35 -13.86
CA THR A 180 6.85 21.84 -12.74
C THR A 180 6.34 23.13 -12.13
N ASP A 181 5.57 23.94 -12.86
CA ASP A 181 5.00 25.20 -12.38
C ASP A 181 4.07 25.02 -11.16
N ASN A 182 3.44 23.84 -11.03
CA ASN A 182 2.56 23.51 -9.91
C ASN A 182 3.30 22.90 -8.70
N PHE A 183 4.62 22.74 -8.79
CA PHE A 183 5.37 22.18 -7.67
C PHE A 183 5.70 23.27 -6.63
N PRO A 184 5.90 22.83 -5.36
CA PRO A 184 6.21 23.76 -4.29
C PRO A 184 7.55 24.45 -4.56
N GLN A 185 7.50 25.74 -4.88
CA GLN A 185 8.71 26.54 -5.09
C GLN A 185 9.41 26.79 -3.75
N PRO A 186 10.74 26.67 -3.67
CA PRO A 186 11.49 26.93 -2.44
C PRO A 186 11.23 28.32 -1.85
N SER A 187 10.95 29.31 -2.71
CA SER A 187 10.60 30.67 -2.32
C SER A 187 9.25 30.82 -1.60
N ASN A 188 8.34 29.85 -1.76
CA ASN A 188 7.02 29.89 -1.14
C ASN A 188 7.02 29.34 0.30
N PHE A 189 8.13 28.75 0.71
CA PHE A 189 8.36 28.26 2.06
C PHE A 189 9.38 29.16 2.77
N SER A 190 9.05 30.44 2.96
CA SER A 190 9.71 31.21 4.00
C SER A 190 9.33 30.60 5.33
N ILE A 191 10.09 29.61 5.72
CA ILE A 191 10.02 28.99 7.04
C ILE A 191 10.30 30.15 8.00
N LEU A 192 9.31 30.45 8.83
CA LEU A 192 9.47 31.23 10.03
C LEU A 192 10.73 30.75 10.75
N SER A 193 11.79 31.50 10.62
CA SER A 193 13.00 31.37 11.41
C SER A 193 12.73 31.84 12.84
#